data_5775ffd4390051c49bfd0e74497d1e32
#
_entry.id   5775ffd4390051c49bfd0e74497d1e32
#
_cell.length_a   1.000
_cell.length_b   1.000
_cell.length_c   1.000
_cell.angle_alpha   90.00
_cell.angle_beta   90.00
_cell.angle_gamma   90.00
#
_symmetry.space_group_name_H-M   'P 1'
#
loop_
_entity.id
_entity.type
_entity.pdbx_description
1 polymer ?
#
loop_
_entity_poly.entity_id
_entity_poly.type
_entity_poly.pdbx_seq_one_letter_code
_entity_poly.pdbx_strand_id
1 'polypeptide(L)'
;GCSDCISSAWDGVGYRMSIIPAEAFFANVVFLVEGPSEVIFYTELANALNIDLDYYNISILSVDGIQFEVYGKILTALNINWVVRTDNDASKVPHKDEWQYAGINRALAICGKNKEPNSSVPIDSKALHDKWGIISPIINPFGVYISFLDLEGDLTNDFSKHVLDYTGKDNQDDAADYLRGKKAIRMRELIKE
;
A
#
# COMPACT_ATOMS: atom_id res chain seq x y z
N GLY A 1 19.54 10.31 -19.15
CA GLY A 1 19.76 10.92 -17.85
C GLY A 1 18.48 11.11 -17.08
N CYS A 2 18.59 11.52 -15.83
CA CYS A 2 17.47 11.67 -14.88
C CYS A 2 16.40 12.67 -15.37
N SER A 3 16.76 13.65 -16.20
CA SER A 3 15.86 14.68 -16.73
C SER A 3 14.70 14.12 -17.55
N ASP A 4 14.93 13.10 -18.36
CA ASP A 4 13.89 12.57 -19.26
C ASP A 4 12.87 11.71 -18.49
N CYS A 5 13.31 10.98 -17.45
CA CYS A 5 12.43 10.23 -16.56
C CYS A 5 11.55 11.16 -15.72
N ILE A 6 12.13 12.24 -15.22
CA ILE A 6 11.39 13.26 -14.43
C ILE A 6 10.43 14.01 -15.36
N SER A 7 10.85 14.39 -16.56
CA SER A 7 10.01 15.10 -17.53
C SER A 7 8.81 14.26 -17.97
N SER A 8 9.02 12.99 -18.34
CA SER A 8 7.91 12.10 -18.75
C SER A 8 6.93 11.80 -17.63
N ALA A 9 7.42 11.67 -16.40
CA ALA A 9 6.57 11.50 -15.22
C ALA A 9 5.80 12.79 -14.90
N TRP A 10 6.45 13.95 -15.06
CA TRP A 10 5.84 15.27 -14.85
C TRP A 10 4.71 15.56 -15.82
N ASP A 11 4.90 15.24 -17.10
CA ASP A 11 3.88 15.45 -18.15
C ASP A 11 2.61 14.61 -17.92
N GLY A 12 2.75 13.44 -17.30
CA GLY A 12 1.60 12.56 -16.98
C GLY A 12 0.90 12.87 -15.66
N VAL A 13 1.60 13.43 -14.69
CA VAL A 13 1.13 13.52 -13.28
C VAL A 13 1.57 14.82 -12.58
N GLY A 14 2.17 15.75 -13.29
CA GLY A 14 2.84 16.93 -12.72
C GLY A 14 1.99 17.75 -11.77
N TYR A 15 0.69 17.87 -12.02
CA TYR A 15 -0.21 18.57 -11.10
C TYR A 15 -0.47 17.80 -9.78
N ARG A 16 -0.31 16.47 -9.77
CA ARG A 16 -0.45 15.63 -8.57
C ARG A 16 0.86 15.53 -7.79
N MET A 17 1.99 15.67 -8.48
CA MET A 17 3.32 15.64 -7.86
C MET A 17 3.66 16.91 -7.06
N SER A 18 2.90 17.98 -7.21
CA SER A 18 3.04 19.17 -6.33
C SER A 18 2.73 18.86 -4.87
N ILE A 19 2.30 17.64 -4.57
CA ILE A 19 1.91 17.17 -3.23
C ILE A 19 2.95 16.20 -2.63
N ILE A 20 4.06 15.88 -3.34
CA ILE A 20 5.14 15.13 -2.66
C ILE A 20 5.69 16.04 -1.56
N PRO A 21 5.59 15.64 -0.29
CA PRO A 21 6.21 16.40 0.80
C PRO A 21 7.69 16.59 0.49
N ALA A 22 8.20 17.81 0.66
CA ALA A 22 9.62 18.10 0.42
C ALA A 22 10.54 17.15 1.21
N GLU A 23 10.07 16.66 2.33
CA GLU A 23 10.71 15.67 3.20
C GLU A 23 11.12 14.37 2.45
N ALA A 24 10.28 13.89 1.53
CA ALA A 24 10.59 12.68 0.77
C ALA A 24 11.83 12.83 -0.13
N PHE A 25 12.12 14.05 -0.61
CA PHE A 25 13.30 14.31 -1.44
C PHE A 25 14.62 14.31 -0.66
N PHE A 26 14.54 14.46 0.64
CA PHE A 26 15.70 14.49 1.54
C PHE A 26 15.78 13.23 2.42
N ALA A 27 14.82 12.32 2.28
CA ALA A 27 14.81 11.08 3.06
C ALA A 27 15.90 10.12 2.62
N ASN A 28 16.42 9.32 3.56
CA ASN A 28 17.29 8.16 3.27
C ASN A 28 16.47 6.99 2.71
N VAL A 29 15.24 6.84 3.21
CA VAL A 29 14.29 5.83 2.78
C VAL A 29 12.89 6.45 2.74
N VAL A 30 12.15 6.19 1.67
CA VAL A 30 10.74 6.55 1.56
C VAL A 30 9.89 5.29 1.61
N PHE A 31 8.97 5.23 2.56
CA PHE A 31 7.97 4.19 2.64
C PHE A 31 6.68 4.66 1.97
N LEU A 32 6.38 4.09 0.82
CA LEU A 32 5.19 4.41 0.02
C LEU A 32 4.03 3.52 0.46
N VAL A 33 2.90 4.15 0.79
CA VAL A 33 1.67 3.49 1.22
C VAL A 33 0.46 4.04 0.46
N GLU A 34 -0.68 3.34 0.48
CA GLU A 34 -1.83 3.72 -0.32
C GLU A 34 -2.52 4.99 0.18
N GLY A 35 -2.71 5.11 1.49
CA GLY A 35 -3.52 6.16 2.05
C GLY A 35 -3.11 6.63 3.45
N PRO A 36 -3.85 7.59 4.01
CA PRO A 36 -3.53 8.19 5.31
C PRO A 36 -3.69 7.23 6.50
N SER A 37 -4.50 6.18 6.40
CA SER A 37 -4.61 5.17 7.47
C SER A 37 -3.31 4.42 7.69
N GLU A 38 -2.64 4.05 6.62
CA GLU A 38 -1.35 3.39 6.65
C GLU A 38 -0.26 4.33 7.21
N VAL A 39 -0.28 5.60 6.82
CA VAL A 39 0.66 6.59 7.39
C VAL A 39 0.50 6.66 8.90
N ILE A 40 -0.72 6.77 9.41
CA ILE A 40 -1.02 6.81 10.85
C ILE A 40 -0.54 5.52 11.51
N PHE A 41 -0.94 4.36 10.96
CA PHE A 41 -0.60 3.06 11.53
C PHE A 41 0.92 2.84 11.62
N TYR A 42 1.65 3.04 10.52
CA TYR A 42 3.09 2.77 10.51
C TYR A 42 3.90 3.79 11.32
N THR A 43 3.43 5.03 11.43
CA THR A 43 4.04 6.02 12.32
C THR A 43 3.90 5.58 13.78
N GLU A 44 2.72 5.18 14.20
CA GLU A 44 2.50 4.73 15.57
C GLU A 44 3.16 3.37 15.85
N LEU A 45 3.18 2.47 14.87
CA LEU A 45 3.91 1.21 14.98
C LEU A 45 5.41 1.45 15.17
N ALA A 46 6.00 2.38 14.43
CA ALA A 46 7.40 2.77 14.61
C ALA A 46 7.66 3.29 16.03
N ASN A 47 6.77 4.16 16.53
CA ASN A 47 6.83 4.66 17.92
C ASN A 47 6.78 3.51 18.93
N ALA A 48 5.85 2.58 18.78
CA ALA A 48 5.69 1.42 19.66
C ALA A 48 6.90 0.49 19.66
N LEU A 49 7.58 0.38 18.51
CA LEU A 49 8.80 -0.41 18.34
C LEU A 49 10.09 0.36 18.70
N ASN A 50 9.98 1.61 19.18
CA ASN A 50 11.10 2.52 19.44
C ASN A 50 11.99 2.74 18.20
N ILE A 51 11.38 2.79 17.01
CA ILE A 51 12.03 3.16 15.75
C ILE A 51 11.82 4.66 15.55
N ASP A 52 12.87 5.43 15.72
CA ASP A 52 12.84 6.88 15.50
C ASP A 52 12.98 7.16 13.99
N LEU A 53 11.84 7.46 13.35
CA LEU A 53 11.78 7.71 11.91
C LEU A 53 12.60 8.94 11.52
N ASP A 54 12.60 9.97 12.33
CA ASP A 54 13.35 11.21 12.08
C ASP A 54 14.87 10.96 12.18
N TYR A 55 15.31 10.22 13.19
CA TYR A 55 16.71 9.85 13.35
C TYR A 55 17.26 9.08 12.15
N TYR A 56 16.48 8.13 11.62
CA TYR A 56 16.86 7.35 10.44
C TYR A 56 16.58 8.07 9.13
N ASN A 57 15.95 9.25 9.18
CA ASN A 57 15.50 10.03 8.04
C ASN A 57 14.62 9.20 7.10
N ILE A 58 13.58 8.57 7.67
CA ILE A 58 12.57 7.78 6.97
C ILE A 58 11.30 8.61 6.82
N SER A 59 10.80 8.77 5.60
CA SER A 59 9.53 9.42 5.31
C SER A 59 8.48 8.40 4.91
N ILE A 60 7.28 8.45 5.52
CA ILE A 60 6.13 7.64 5.11
C ILE A 60 5.24 8.51 4.23
N LEU A 61 5.03 8.10 2.99
CA LEU A 61 4.32 8.88 1.98
C LEU A 61 3.09 8.14 1.46
N SER A 62 1.92 8.74 1.63
CA SER A 62 0.69 8.31 0.97
C SER A 62 0.71 8.72 -0.49
N VAL A 63 0.41 7.76 -1.40
CA VAL A 63 0.39 8.00 -2.85
C VAL A 63 -1.02 8.03 -3.45
N ASP A 64 -2.05 8.04 -2.60
CA ASP A 64 -3.47 8.10 -2.99
C ASP A 64 -3.84 7.11 -4.12
N GLY A 65 -3.46 5.86 -3.91
CA GLY A 65 -4.02 4.69 -4.57
C GLY A 65 -3.24 4.09 -5.74
N ILE A 66 -2.78 4.76 -6.77
CA ILE A 66 -2.36 4.04 -7.99
C ILE A 66 -1.02 4.45 -8.61
N GLN A 67 -0.29 5.34 -7.99
CA GLN A 67 0.88 5.96 -8.65
C GLN A 67 2.24 5.48 -8.10
N PHE A 68 2.27 4.37 -7.39
CA PHE A 68 3.51 3.80 -6.84
C PHE A 68 4.64 3.69 -7.87
N GLU A 69 4.33 3.27 -9.11
CA GLU A 69 5.32 3.11 -10.17
C GLU A 69 6.00 4.44 -10.51
N VAL A 70 5.24 5.53 -10.53
CA VAL A 70 5.77 6.88 -10.84
C VAL A 70 6.67 7.35 -9.70
N TYR A 71 6.22 7.22 -8.44
CA TYR A 71 7.03 7.59 -7.28
C TYR A 71 8.30 6.75 -7.19
N GLY A 72 8.19 5.43 -7.37
CA GLY A 72 9.35 4.54 -7.37
C GLY A 72 10.38 4.92 -8.43
N LYS A 73 9.95 5.26 -9.66
CA LYS A 73 10.85 5.73 -10.72
C LYS A 73 11.57 7.03 -10.34
N ILE A 74 10.84 7.99 -9.76
CA ILE A 74 11.42 9.27 -9.34
C ILE A 74 12.43 9.07 -8.21
N LEU A 75 12.06 8.34 -7.16
CA LEU A 75 12.93 8.07 -6.03
C LEU A 75 14.19 7.32 -6.48
N THR A 76 14.04 6.33 -7.38
CA THR A 76 15.18 5.63 -7.99
C THR A 76 16.07 6.58 -8.77
N ALA A 77 15.49 7.48 -9.58
CA ALA A 77 16.26 8.46 -10.35
C ALA A 77 17.02 9.45 -9.45
N LEU A 78 16.50 9.72 -8.25
CA LEU A 78 17.14 10.56 -7.23
C LEU A 78 18.10 9.79 -6.30
N ASN A 79 18.26 8.48 -6.53
CA ASN A 79 19.06 7.59 -5.69
C ASN A 79 18.57 7.53 -4.24
N ILE A 80 17.25 7.63 -4.03
CA ILE A 80 16.61 7.50 -2.73
C ILE A 80 16.07 6.07 -2.62
N ASN A 81 16.39 5.38 -1.53
CA ASN A 81 15.83 4.06 -1.27
C ASN A 81 14.33 4.17 -0.98
N TRP A 82 13.58 3.19 -1.43
CA TRP A 82 12.14 3.17 -1.19
C TRP A 82 11.60 1.76 -0.97
N VAL A 83 10.51 1.69 -0.25
CA VAL A 83 9.73 0.48 0.03
C VAL A 83 8.27 0.79 -0.27
N VAL A 84 7.52 -0.21 -0.71
CA VAL A 84 6.08 -0.07 -1.00
C VAL A 84 5.30 -1.10 -0.21
N ARG A 85 4.16 -0.70 0.35
CA ARG A 85 3.08 -1.61 0.73
C ARG A 85 1.80 -1.22 0.02
N THR A 86 1.11 -2.19 -0.56
CA THR A 86 -0.14 -2.02 -1.30
C THR A 86 -1.14 -3.11 -0.93
N ASP A 87 -2.44 -2.82 -1.07
CA ASP A 87 -3.50 -3.77 -0.81
C ASP A 87 -3.56 -4.88 -1.86
N ASN A 88 -4.08 -6.05 -1.47
CA ASN A 88 -4.33 -7.19 -2.35
C ASN A 88 -5.80 -7.16 -2.78
N ASP A 89 -6.11 -6.32 -3.74
CA ASP A 89 -7.44 -6.10 -4.23
C ASP A 89 -7.68 -6.70 -5.61
N ALA A 90 -8.95 -6.98 -5.91
CA ALA A 90 -9.41 -7.34 -7.23
C ALA A 90 -10.38 -6.29 -7.76
N SER A 91 -10.38 -6.10 -9.06
CA SER A 91 -11.32 -5.19 -9.71
C SER A 91 -11.82 -5.73 -11.03
N LYS A 92 -13.01 -5.30 -11.45
CA LYS A 92 -13.51 -5.57 -12.79
C LYS A 92 -12.72 -4.74 -13.81
N VAL A 93 -12.33 -5.36 -14.91
CA VAL A 93 -11.64 -4.66 -15.99
C VAL A 93 -12.61 -3.69 -16.66
N PRO A 94 -12.27 -2.39 -16.83
CA PRO A 94 -13.15 -1.43 -17.46
C PRO A 94 -13.61 -1.90 -18.85
N HIS A 95 -14.91 -1.80 -19.11
CA HIS A 95 -15.56 -2.15 -20.38
C HIS A 95 -15.44 -3.63 -20.82
N LYS A 96 -15.03 -4.55 -19.89
CA LYS A 96 -14.97 -5.99 -20.15
C LYS A 96 -15.71 -6.77 -19.08
N ASP A 97 -16.11 -7.98 -19.42
CA ASP A 97 -16.66 -8.94 -18.45
C ASP A 97 -15.55 -9.85 -17.93
N GLU A 98 -14.51 -9.22 -17.42
CA GLU A 98 -13.31 -9.84 -16.88
C GLU A 98 -12.93 -9.20 -15.55
N TRP A 99 -12.22 -9.94 -14.71
CA TRP A 99 -11.68 -9.49 -13.44
C TRP A 99 -10.16 -9.54 -13.46
N GLN A 100 -9.52 -8.63 -12.73
CA GLN A 100 -8.07 -8.59 -12.61
C GLN A 100 -7.63 -8.57 -11.14
N TYR A 101 -6.47 -9.14 -10.88
CA TYR A 101 -5.74 -9.03 -9.62
C TYR A 101 -5.12 -7.63 -9.53
N ALA A 102 -5.88 -6.63 -9.13
CA ALA A 102 -5.47 -5.23 -9.28
C ALA A 102 -4.25 -4.90 -8.42
N GLY A 103 -4.25 -5.26 -7.14
CA GLY A 103 -3.13 -5.05 -6.23
C GLY A 103 -1.88 -5.82 -6.63
N ILE A 104 -2.04 -7.11 -6.95
CA ILE A 104 -0.94 -7.97 -7.44
C ILE A 104 -0.35 -7.40 -8.73
N ASN A 105 -1.18 -7.02 -9.69
CA ASN A 105 -0.73 -6.47 -10.96
C ASN A 105 -0.03 -5.12 -10.80
N ARG A 106 -0.44 -4.32 -9.82
CA ARG A 106 0.22 -3.08 -9.40
C ARG A 106 1.62 -3.38 -8.88
N ALA A 107 1.74 -4.31 -7.95
CA ALA A 107 3.02 -4.72 -7.37
C ALA A 107 3.98 -5.33 -8.40
N LEU A 108 3.47 -6.19 -9.28
CA LEU A 108 4.26 -6.77 -10.37
C LEU A 108 4.77 -5.69 -11.34
N ALA A 109 3.93 -4.70 -11.67
CA ALA A 109 4.34 -3.58 -12.54
C ALA A 109 5.47 -2.74 -11.93
N ILE A 110 5.40 -2.47 -10.62
CA ILE A 110 6.46 -1.77 -9.87
C ILE A 110 7.80 -2.53 -9.97
N CYS A 111 7.74 -3.86 -9.93
CA CYS A 111 8.91 -4.74 -10.03
C CYS A 111 9.35 -5.01 -11.49
N GLY A 112 8.70 -4.40 -12.49
CA GLY A 112 8.99 -4.66 -13.92
C GLY A 112 8.67 -6.09 -14.35
N LYS A 113 7.71 -6.74 -13.69
CA LYS A 113 7.25 -8.11 -13.98
C LYS A 113 5.97 -8.12 -14.82
N ASN A 114 5.72 -9.26 -15.48
CA ASN A 114 4.50 -9.45 -16.22
C ASN A 114 3.29 -9.54 -15.29
N LYS A 115 2.19 -8.95 -15.71
CA LYS A 115 0.92 -9.00 -14.99
C LYS A 115 0.33 -10.41 -15.00
N GLU A 116 -0.43 -10.73 -13.95
CA GLU A 116 -1.28 -11.92 -13.93
C GLU A 116 -2.40 -11.78 -14.98
N PRO A 117 -2.79 -12.87 -15.63
CA PRO A 117 -3.88 -12.86 -16.60
C PRO A 117 -5.22 -12.50 -15.94
N ASN A 118 -6.12 -11.92 -16.72
CA ASN A 118 -7.47 -11.66 -16.27
C ASN A 118 -8.25 -12.97 -16.07
N SER A 119 -9.23 -12.92 -15.19
CA SER A 119 -10.17 -13.99 -14.90
C SER A 119 -11.53 -13.73 -15.55
N SER A 120 -12.16 -14.76 -16.10
CA SER A 120 -13.54 -14.69 -16.61
C SER A 120 -14.59 -14.77 -15.48
N VAL A 121 -14.18 -15.05 -14.25
CA VAL A 121 -15.04 -15.13 -13.07
C VAL A 121 -14.57 -14.14 -12.01
N PRO A 122 -15.45 -13.67 -11.10
CA PRO A 122 -15.06 -12.84 -9.96
C PRO A 122 -13.92 -13.49 -9.17
N ILE A 123 -12.95 -12.66 -8.76
CA ILE A 123 -11.82 -13.09 -7.94
C ILE A 123 -12.23 -12.90 -6.48
N ASP A 124 -12.32 -13.98 -5.74
CA ASP A 124 -12.66 -13.99 -4.32
C ASP A 124 -11.43 -13.86 -3.41
N SER A 125 -11.66 -13.70 -2.11
CA SER A 125 -10.59 -13.59 -1.11
C SER A 125 -9.66 -14.80 -1.09
N LYS A 126 -10.18 -16.01 -1.38
CA LYS A 126 -9.36 -17.22 -1.43
C LYS A 126 -8.39 -17.19 -2.60
N ALA A 127 -8.87 -16.79 -3.79
CA ALA A 127 -8.03 -16.65 -4.97
C ALA A 127 -6.96 -15.57 -4.78
N LEU A 128 -7.30 -14.46 -4.11
CA LEU A 128 -6.34 -13.42 -3.73
C LEU A 128 -5.28 -13.97 -2.77
N HIS A 129 -5.68 -14.74 -1.75
CA HIS A 129 -4.77 -15.35 -0.80
C HIS A 129 -3.82 -16.35 -1.46
N ASP A 130 -4.35 -17.25 -2.30
CA ASP A 130 -3.55 -18.25 -3.01
C ASP A 130 -2.49 -17.55 -3.88
N LYS A 131 -2.86 -16.48 -4.57
CA LYS A 131 -1.93 -15.66 -5.35
C LYS A 131 -0.94 -14.90 -4.49
N TRP A 132 -1.35 -14.37 -3.34
CA TRP A 132 -0.46 -13.69 -2.40
C TRP A 132 0.73 -14.58 -1.99
N GLY A 133 0.46 -15.85 -1.65
CA GLY A 133 1.48 -16.82 -1.28
C GLY A 133 2.52 -17.11 -2.38
N ILE A 134 2.10 -17.01 -3.64
CA ILE A 134 2.95 -17.23 -4.81
C ILE A 134 3.75 -15.97 -5.17
N ILE A 135 3.11 -14.82 -5.13
CA ILE A 135 3.67 -13.55 -5.65
C ILE A 135 4.54 -12.84 -4.63
N SER A 136 4.17 -12.85 -3.34
CA SER A 136 4.93 -12.16 -2.29
C SER A 136 6.42 -12.54 -2.28
N PRO A 137 6.83 -13.82 -2.36
CA PRO A 137 8.25 -14.17 -2.42
C PRO A 137 8.99 -13.62 -3.65
N ILE A 138 8.25 -13.33 -4.73
CA ILE A 138 8.82 -12.83 -5.99
C ILE A 138 9.09 -11.33 -5.92
N ILE A 139 8.22 -10.56 -5.24
CA ILE A 139 8.28 -9.10 -5.20
C ILE A 139 8.98 -8.55 -3.97
N ASN A 140 8.93 -9.26 -2.84
CA ASN A 140 9.56 -8.81 -1.58
C ASN A 140 11.05 -8.44 -1.72
N PRO A 141 11.88 -9.16 -2.52
CA PRO A 141 13.27 -8.78 -2.76
C PRO A 141 13.45 -7.41 -3.43
N PHE A 142 12.41 -6.86 -4.04
CA PHE A 142 12.40 -5.52 -4.65
C PHE A 142 11.91 -4.43 -3.70
N GLY A 143 11.68 -4.76 -2.42
CA GLY A 143 11.11 -3.82 -1.46
C GLY A 143 9.62 -3.56 -1.66
N VAL A 144 8.91 -4.44 -2.37
CA VAL A 144 7.47 -4.33 -2.62
C VAL A 144 6.73 -5.40 -1.85
N TYR A 145 5.76 -4.99 -1.04
CA TYR A 145 4.98 -5.85 -0.16
C TYR A 145 3.49 -5.69 -0.47
N ILE A 146 2.76 -6.78 -0.46
CA ILE A 146 1.30 -6.80 -0.62
C ILE A 146 0.69 -7.25 0.71
N SER A 147 -0.36 -6.57 1.17
CA SER A 147 -1.23 -7.04 2.26
C SER A 147 -1.80 -8.41 1.93
N PHE A 148 -2.22 -9.15 2.94
CA PHE A 148 -2.99 -10.37 2.72
C PHE A 148 -4.32 -10.06 2.01
N LEU A 149 -5.03 -9.04 2.48
CA LEU A 149 -6.16 -8.38 1.81
C LEU A 149 -5.93 -6.86 1.78
N ASP A 150 -6.09 -6.21 2.90
CA ASP A 150 -5.85 -4.79 3.14
C ASP A 150 -5.37 -4.60 4.59
N LEU A 151 -4.99 -3.38 4.97
CA LEU A 151 -4.49 -3.12 6.32
C LEU A 151 -5.54 -3.46 7.40
N GLU A 152 -6.79 -3.09 7.20
CA GLU A 152 -7.87 -3.29 8.16
C GLU A 152 -8.17 -4.79 8.36
N GLY A 153 -8.18 -5.55 7.27
CA GLY A 153 -8.35 -7.01 7.30
C GLY A 153 -7.18 -7.72 7.98
N ASP A 154 -5.96 -7.36 7.63
CA ASP A 154 -4.74 -7.92 8.21
C ASP A 154 -4.71 -7.68 9.72
N LEU A 155 -4.99 -6.44 10.19
CA LEU A 155 -5.05 -6.10 11.60
C LEU A 155 -6.15 -6.86 12.34
N THR A 156 -7.32 -6.97 11.74
CA THR A 156 -8.45 -7.70 12.35
C THR A 156 -8.13 -9.19 12.47
N ASN A 157 -7.38 -9.75 11.54
CA ASN A 157 -6.95 -11.14 11.59
C ASN A 157 -5.87 -11.37 12.65
N ASP A 158 -4.84 -10.53 12.68
CA ASP A 158 -3.67 -10.71 13.53
C ASP A 158 -3.93 -10.27 14.99
N PHE A 159 -4.75 -9.24 15.20
CA PHE A 159 -5.11 -8.67 16.50
C PHE A 159 -6.61 -8.77 16.79
N SER A 160 -7.23 -9.87 16.40
CA SER A 160 -8.67 -10.10 16.42
C SER A 160 -9.35 -9.64 17.71
N LYS A 161 -8.85 -10.10 18.87
CA LYS A 161 -9.43 -9.75 20.15
C LYS A 161 -9.46 -8.25 20.38
N HIS A 162 -8.34 -7.57 20.16
CA HIS A 162 -8.23 -6.12 20.39
C HIS A 162 -9.15 -5.33 19.44
N VAL A 163 -9.19 -5.72 18.18
CA VAL A 163 -10.03 -5.06 17.18
C VAL A 163 -11.52 -5.29 17.44
N LEU A 164 -11.92 -6.50 17.87
CA LEU A 164 -13.31 -6.80 18.24
C LEU A 164 -13.73 -6.02 19.48
N ASP A 165 -12.89 -5.96 20.52
CA ASP A 165 -13.14 -5.20 21.74
C ASP A 165 -13.33 -3.71 21.44
N TYR A 166 -12.44 -3.11 20.60
CA TYR A 166 -12.55 -1.72 20.17
C TYR A 166 -13.80 -1.45 19.33
N THR A 167 -14.08 -2.29 18.34
CA THR A 167 -15.19 -2.06 17.40
C THR A 167 -16.55 -2.42 17.96
N GLY A 168 -16.61 -3.23 19.02
CA GLY A 168 -17.85 -3.79 19.56
C GLY A 168 -18.57 -4.72 18.59
N LYS A 169 -17.84 -5.37 17.67
CA LYS A 169 -18.39 -6.28 16.66
C LYS A 169 -18.24 -7.73 17.08
N ASP A 170 -19.18 -8.56 16.62
CA ASP A 170 -19.25 -9.97 16.98
C ASP A 170 -18.33 -10.87 16.13
N ASN A 171 -17.87 -10.38 14.97
CA ASN A 171 -17.02 -11.12 14.06
C ASN A 171 -15.99 -10.23 13.33
N GLN A 172 -14.98 -10.86 12.76
CA GLN A 172 -13.85 -10.20 12.11
C GLN A 172 -14.25 -9.42 10.84
N ASP A 173 -15.16 -9.96 10.03
CA ASP A 173 -15.56 -9.33 8.77
C ASP A 173 -16.28 -7.99 9.06
N ASP A 174 -17.23 -7.98 9.98
CA ASP A 174 -17.94 -6.76 10.40
C ASP A 174 -16.99 -5.74 11.05
N ALA A 175 -15.99 -6.21 11.79
CA ALA A 175 -14.98 -5.35 12.42
C ALA A 175 -14.06 -4.70 11.37
N ALA A 176 -13.58 -5.47 10.38
CA ALA A 176 -12.80 -4.94 9.29
C ALA A 176 -13.62 -3.94 8.44
N ASP A 177 -14.86 -4.25 8.13
CA ASP A 177 -15.76 -3.34 7.40
C ASP A 177 -16.05 -2.06 8.19
N TYR A 178 -16.18 -2.17 9.51
CA TYR A 178 -16.28 -0.99 10.36
C TYR A 178 -15.03 -0.12 10.22
N LEU A 179 -13.81 -0.67 10.30
CA LEU A 179 -12.57 0.09 10.13
C LEU A 179 -12.50 0.76 8.75
N ARG A 180 -12.83 0.04 7.68
CA ARG A 180 -12.86 0.56 6.29
C ARG A 180 -13.79 1.75 6.10
N GLY A 181 -14.87 1.83 6.84
CA GLY A 181 -15.90 2.88 6.67
C GLY A 181 -15.42 4.32 6.95
N LYS A 182 -14.40 4.51 7.80
CA LYS A 182 -13.75 5.81 8.07
C LYS A 182 -12.27 5.59 8.36
N LYS A 183 -11.58 4.98 7.41
CA LYS A 183 -10.23 4.44 7.55
C LYS A 183 -9.30 5.23 8.48
N ALA A 184 -8.90 6.44 8.10
CA ALA A 184 -7.91 7.22 8.85
C ALA A 184 -8.36 7.58 10.27
N ILE A 185 -9.65 7.92 10.45
CA ILE A 185 -10.19 8.31 11.77
C ILE A 185 -10.20 7.10 12.71
N ARG A 186 -10.76 5.99 12.25
CA ARG A 186 -10.88 4.77 13.05
C ARG A 186 -9.55 4.08 13.32
N MET A 187 -8.63 4.17 12.37
CA MET A 187 -7.25 3.71 12.59
C MET A 187 -6.57 4.49 13.71
N ARG A 188 -6.70 5.82 13.70
CA ARG A 188 -6.15 6.67 14.76
C ARG A 188 -6.77 6.40 16.13
N GLU A 189 -8.05 6.08 16.17
CA GLU A 189 -8.74 5.73 17.42
C GLU A 189 -8.29 4.36 17.93
N LEU A 190 -8.26 3.35 17.05
CA LEU A 190 -7.81 1.98 17.38
C LEU A 190 -6.40 1.94 17.99
N ILE A 191 -5.47 2.74 17.48
CA ILE A 191 -4.06 2.72 17.94
C ILE A 191 -3.90 3.40 19.32
N LYS A 192 -4.84 4.24 19.74
CA LYS A 192 -4.77 4.93 21.02
C LYS A 192 -5.28 4.10 22.21
N GLU A 193 -5.97 3.00 21.93
CA GLU A 193 -6.46 2.06 22.94
C GLU A 193 -5.46 0.90 23.15
#